data_fb77e7dc9b3d32176a55b5be302bb9a5
#
_entry.id   fb77e7dc9b3d32176a55b5be302bb9a5
#
_cell.length_a   1.000
_cell.length_b   1.000
_cell.length_c   1.000
_cell.angle_alpha   90.00
_cell.angle_beta   90.00
_cell.angle_gamma   90.00
#
_symmetry.space_group_name_H-M   'P 1'
#
loop_
_entity.id
_entity.type
_entity.pdbx_description
1 polymer ?
#
loop_
_entity_poly.entity_id
_entity_poly.type
_entity_poly.pdbx_seq_one_letter_code
_entity_poly.pdbx_strand_id
1 'polypeptide(L)'
;INDCTHCHLETHLMIQNPHKSFDQFIKAGSDTLIFHIEASNNAEEELSYIRDNNVAAGIALNPDTDEKCLLPLIDYLDYILIMSVVPGKGGQSFINSTLKKMVNIVQMTKGKNITIGVDGGVNLDTISEVFSTGIDVTIVGSGLFKSDNISQRYQDLMNA
;
A
#
# COMPACT_ATOMS: atom_id res chain seq x y z
N ILE A 1 3.27 -12.46 -15.32
CA ILE A 1 1.98 -12.34 -14.59
C ILE A 1 1.01 -11.55 -15.45
N ASN A 2 1.37 -10.38 -15.94
CA ASN A 2 0.51 -9.52 -16.76
C ASN A 2 -0.15 -10.27 -17.93
N ASP A 3 0.59 -11.13 -18.64
CA ASP A 3 0.05 -11.94 -19.74
C ASP A 3 -0.95 -13.03 -19.30
N CYS A 4 -1.08 -13.27 -17.98
CA CYS A 4 -1.89 -14.35 -17.41
C CYS A 4 -3.12 -13.85 -16.66
N THR A 5 -3.29 -12.54 -16.50
CA THR A 5 -4.39 -11.96 -15.73
C THR A 5 -4.85 -10.62 -16.30
N HIS A 6 -6.12 -10.29 -16.08
CA HIS A 6 -6.69 -8.96 -16.31
C HIS A 6 -6.91 -8.20 -14.99
N CYS A 7 -6.37 -8.71 -13.88
CA CYS A 7 -6.44 -8.03 -12.60
C CYS A 7 -5.47 -6.85 -12.58
N HIS A 8 -5.83 -5.81 -11.83
CA HIS A 8 -4.94 -4.70 -11.53
C HIS A 8 -3.69 -5.18 -10.78
N LEU A 9 -2.52 -4.81 -11.26
CA LEU A 9 -1.23 -5.24 -10.69
C LEU A 9 -0.59 -4.10 -9.89
N GLU A 10 -0.67 -4.19 -8.57
CA GLU A 10 0.07 -3.31 -7.67
C GLU A 10 1.46 -3.90 -7.39
N THR A 11 2.49 -3.13 -7.65
CA THR A 11 3.87 -3.51 -7.37
C THR A 11 4.40 -2.69 -6.20
N HIS A 12 4.61 -3.34 -5.06
CA HIS A 12 5.19 -2.73 -3.87
C HIS A 12 6.68 -3.06 -3.75
N LEU A 13 7.53 -2.04 -3.91
CA LEU A 13 8.98 -2.17 -3.91
C LEU A 13 9.58 -1.97 -2.51
N MET A 14 9.91 -3.07 -1.84
CA MET A 14 10.63 -3.07 -0.56
C MET A 14 12.16 -3.18 -0.78
N ILE A 15 12.73 -2.25 -1.54
CA ILE A 15 14.15 -2.26 -1.94
C ILE A 15 14.82 -0.91 -1.72
N GLN A 16 16.15 -0.91 -1.62
CA GLN A 16 16.96 0.30 -1.60
C GLN A 16 17.07 0.90 -3.01
N ASN A 17 17.05 2.24 -3.11
CA ASN A 17 17.14 2.97 -4.38
C ASN A 17 16.10 2.49 -5.42
N PRO A 18 14.80 2.57 -5.12
CA PRO A 18 13.72 1.97 -5.92
C PRO A 18 13.69 2.49 -7.36
N HIS A 19 14.09 3.75 -7.60
CA HIS A 19 14.13 4.38 -8.92
C HIS A 19 14.94 3.58 -9.95
N LYS A 20 15.95 2.83 -9.52
CA LYS A 20 16.77 1.99 -10.43
C LYS A 20 15.99 0.80 -11.03
N SER A 21 14.85 0.48 -10.47
CA SER A 21 14.02 -0.67 -10.88
C SER A 21 12.70 -0.26 -11.54
N PHE A 22 12.34 1.02 -11.54
CA PHE A 22 11.05 1.48 -12.06
C PHE A 22 10.79 1.01 -13.48
N ASP A 23 11.74 1.21 -14.40
CA ASP A 23 11.62 0.79 -15.80
C ASP A 23 11.31 -0.69 -15.98
N GLN A 24 11.89 -1.54 -15.14
CA GLN A 24 11.70 -2.99 -15.22
C GLN A 24 10.26 -3.37 -14.87
N PHE A 25 9.70 -2.77 -13.79
CA PHE A 25 8.35 -3.07 -13.33
C PHE A 25 7.29 -2.40 -14.20
N ILE A 26 7.53 -1.18 -14.70
CA ILE A 26 6.68 -0.51 -15.69
C ILE A 26 6.58 -1.37 -16.97
N LYS A 27 7.70 -1.80 -17.52
CA LYS A 27 7.73 -2.68 -18.72
C LYS A 27 7.14 -4.06 -18.46
N ALA A 28 7.18 -4.55 -17.23
CA ALA A 28 6.56 -5.81 -16.82
C ALA A 28 5.03 -5.71 -16.68
N GLY A 29 4.45 -4.51 -16.79
CA GLY A 29 3.01 -4.25 -16.79
C GLY A 29 2.43 -3.99 -15.42
N SER A 30 3.15 -3.29 -14.54
CA SER A 30 2.57 -2.77 -13.31
C SER A 30 1.55 -1.67 -13.62
N ASP A 31 0.36 -1.76 -13.04
CA ASP A 31 -0.67 -0.71 -13.13
C ASP A 31 -0.47 0.36 -12.04
N THR A 32 0.02 -0.06 -10.87
CA THR A 32 0.43 0.83 -9.77
C THR A 32 1.83 0.44 -9.31
N LEU A 33 2.71 1.43 -9.11
CA LEU A 33 4.05 1.23 -8.60
C LEU A 33 4.23 2.02 -7.31
N ILE A 34 4.52 1.30 -6.23
CA ILE A 34 4.60 1.84 -4.87
C ILE A 34 6.01 1.64 -4.34
N PHE A 35 6.62 2.69 -3.81
CA PHE A 35 7.94 2.61 -3.16
C PHE A 35 7.91 3.28 -1.79
N HIS A 36 8.85 2.89 -0.93
CA HIS A 36 8.96 3.47 0.41
C HIS A 36 9.57 4.87 0.38
N ILE A 37 8.92 5.83 1.06
CA ILE A 37 9.43 7.20 1.17
C ILE A 37 10.81 7.22 1.84
N GLU A 38 11.06 6.29 2.77
CA GLU A 38 12.33 6.16 3.49
C GLU A 38 13.48 5.66 2.59
N ALA A 39 13.17 5.10 1.41
CA ALA A 39 14.14 4.62 0.44
C ALA A 39 14.36 5.61 -0.72
N SER A 40 13.64 6.73 -0.73
CA SER A 40 13.70 7.78 -1.74
C SER A 40 14.64 8.91 -1.33
N ASN A 41 15.32 9.48 -2.31
CA ASN A 41 16.09 10.71 -2.15
C ASN A 41 15.37 11.94 -2.75
N ASN A 42 14.42 11.73 -3.67
CA ASN A 42 13.62 12.77 -4.31
C ASN A 42 12.26 12.20 -4.73
N ALA A 43 11.37 12.04 -3.75
CA ALA A 43 10.07 11.38 -3.95
C ALA A 43 9.19 12.10 -4.98
N GLU A 44 9.24 13.43 -5.07
CA GLU A 44 8.47 14.20 -6.05
C GLU A 44 8.86 13.84 -7.49
N GLU A 45 10.16 13.83 -7.79
CA GLU A 45 10.67 13.47 -9.12
C GLU A 45 10.38 12.00 -9.45
N GLU A 46 10.55 11.11 -8.46
CA GLU A 46 10.29 9.68 -8.61
C GLU A 46 8.79 9.38 -8.88
N LEU A 47 7.88 10.05 -8.18
CA LEU A 47 6.43 9.95 -8.42
C LEU A 47 6.05 10.50 -9.80
N SER A 48 6.59 11.69 -10.15
CA SER A 48 6.36 12.28 -11.48
C SER A 48 6.83 11.35 -12.59
N TYR A 49 8.01 10.75 -12.44
CA TYR A 49 8.55 9.80 -13.41
C TYR A 49 7.61 8.59 -13.64
N ILE A 50 7.07 8.00 -12.57
CA ILE A 50 6.13 6.87 -12.66
C ILE A 50 4.86 7.30 -13.42
N ARG A 51 4.28 8.46 -13.09
CA ARG A 51 3.06 8.98 -13.72
C ARG A 51 3.27 9.33 -15.20
N ASP A 52 4.43 9.89 -15.55
CA ASP A 52 4.80 10.20 -16.95
C ASP A 52 4.89 8.95 -17.83
N ASN A 53 5.06 7.77 -17.21
CA ASN A 53 5.00 6.47 -17.86
C ASN A 53 3.60 5.81 -17.84
N ASN A 54 2.54 6.56 -17.48
CA ASN A 54 1.16 6.11 -17.41
C ASN A 54 0.92 4.96 -16.42
N VAL A 55 1.66 4.95 -15.31
CA VAL A 55 1.51 4.04 -14.19
C VAL A 55 1.08 4.85 -12.96
N ALA A 56 0.13 4.36 -12.18
CA ALA A 56 -0.27 5.02 -10.95
C ALA A 56 0.89 5.02 -9.94
N ALA A 57 1.18 6.21 -9.38
CA ALA A 57 2.32 6.41 -8.50
C ALA A 57 1.92 6.38 -7.04
N GLY A 58 2.60 5.54 -6.25
CA GLY A 58 2.31 5.38 -4.83
C GLY A 58 3.52 5.48 -3.91
N ILE A 59 3.24 5.91 -2.69
CA ILE A 59 4.20 5.95 -1.58
C ILE A 59 3.78 4.98 -0.49
N ALA A 60 4.72 4.17 0.00
CA ALA A 60 4.58 3.39 1.22
C ALA A 60 5.26 4.12 2.40
N LEU A 61 4.66 4.02 3.60
CA LEU A 61 5.21 4.56 4.83
C LEU A 61 5.36 3.47 5.89
N ASN A 62 6.51 3.45 6.55
CA ASN A 62 6.72 2.60 7.72
C ASN A 62 5.81 3.01 8.91
N PRO A 63 5.57 2.11 9.88
CA PRO A 63 4.77 2.41 11.05
C PRO A 63 5.24 3.66 11.81
N ASP A 64 6.55 3.88 11.91
CA ASP A 64 7.16 4.96 12.68
C ASP A 64 7.38 6.26 11.88
N THR A 65 7.17 6.27 10.57
CA THR A 65 7.34 7.46 9.72
C THR A 65 6.17 8.44 9.93
N ASP A 66 6.45 9.71 10.19
CA ASP A 66 5.41 10.76 10.36
C ASP A 66 4.70 10.98 9.02
N GLU A 67 3.38 10.80 8.99
CA GLU A 67 2.54 10.97 7.81
C GLU A 67 2.56 12.39 7.22
N LYS A 68 3.02 13.38 7.98
CA LYS A 68 3.17 14.76 7.47
C LYS A 68 4.17 14.89 6.34
N CYS A 69 5.09 13.92 6.18
CA CYS A 69 6.00 13.89 5.04
C CYS A 69 5.27 13.79 3.68
N LEU A 70 4.01 13.35 3.67
CA LEU A 70 3.18 13.30 2.48
C LEU A 70 2.63 14.65 2.03
N LEU A 71 2.55 15.65 2.92
CA LEU A 71 1.94 16.96 2.60
C LEU A 71 2.47 17.60 1.32
N PRO A 72 3.79 17.67 1.07
CA PRO A 72 4.31 18.24 -0.17
C PRO A 72 4.09 17.36 -1.40
N LEU A 73 3.72 16.08 -1.22
CA LEU A 73 3.63 15.08 -2.27
C LEU A 73 2.19 14.79 -2.72
N ILE A 74 1.18 15.31 -2.03
CA ILE A 74 -0.23 14.94 -2.24
C ILE A 74 -0.67 15.07 -3.70
N ASP A 75 -0.22 16.09 -4.42
CA ASP A 75 -0.63 16.32 -5.81
C ASP A 75 0.07 15.39 -6.83
N TYR A 76 1.07 14.65 -6.37
CA TYR A 76 1.80 13.65 -7.17
C TYR A 76 1.36 12.21 -6.89
N LEU A 77 0.49 11.99 -5.87
CA LEU A 77 0.09 10.67 -5.41
C LEU A 77 -1.21 10.19 -6.04
N ASP A 78 -1.22 8.94 -6.47
CA ASP A 78 -2.39 8.18 -6.84
C ASP A 78 -2.70 7.09 -5.78
N TYR A 79 -1.67 6.70 -4.99
CA TYR A 79 -1.79 5.66 -3.96
C TYR A 79 -0.94 5.97 -2.73
N ILE A 80 -1.46 5.68 -1.54
CA ILE A 80 -0.72 5.71 -0.27
C ILE A 80 -0.86 4.34 0.39
N LEU A 81 0.26 3.66 0.66
CA LEU A 81 0.29 2.39 1.35
C LEU A 81 0.84 2.57 2.77
N ILE A 82 0.02 2.23 3.76
CA ILE A 82 0.39 2.32 5.17
C ILE A 82 0.87 0.95 5.63
N MET A 83 2.12 0.85 6.07
CA MET A 83 2.60 -0.37 6.69
C MET A 83 2.08 -0.47 8.12
N SER A 84 1.42 -1.56 8.45
CA SER A 84 0.96 -1.90 9.80
C SER A 84 1.82 -2.98 10.47
N VAL A 85 2.97 -3.28 9.88
CA VAL A 85 4.07 -4.11 10.41
C VAL A 85 5.40 -3.50 9.98
N VAL A 86 6.50 -3.91 10.58
CA VAL A 86 7.84 -3.55 10.09
C VAL A 86 8.09 -4.27 8.76
N PRO A 87 8.37 -3.56 7.64
CA PRO A 87 8.56 -4.18 6.33
C PRO A 87 9.69 -5.22 6.30
N GLY A 88 9.56 -6.21 5.38
CA GLY A 88 10.60 -7.19 5.07
C GLY A 88 10.37 -8.60 5.62
N LYS A 89 9.33 -8.84 6.45
CA LYS A 89 9.01 -10.19 6.95
C LYS A 89 7.50 -10.37 7.06
N GLY A 90 6.99 -11.43 6.44
CA GLY A 90 5.57 -11.78 6.51
C GLY A 90 5.15 -12.40 7.85
N GLY A 91 3.83 -12.39 8.12
CA GLY A 91 3.22 -13.08 9.26
C GLY A 91 3.45 -12.42 10.62
N GLN A 92 3.75 -11.13 10.64
CA GLN A 92 3.86 -10.32 11.86
C GLN A 92 2.48 -9.91 12.37
N SER A 93 2.41 -9.57 13.66
CA SER A 93 1.20 -9.02 14.28
C SER A 93 0.96 -7.58 13.85
N PHE A 94 -0.30 -7.22 13.69
CA PHE A 94 -0.74 -5.86 13.38
C PHE A 94 -0.32 -4.87 14.48
N ILE A 95 0.18 -3.71 14.07
CA ILE A 95 0.60 -2.62 14.97
C ILE A 95 -0.57 -1.64 15.14
N ASN A 96 -1.31 -1.74 16.25
CA ASN A 96 -2.53 -0.96 16.50
C ASN A 96 -2.32 0.57 16.46
N SER A 97 -1.13 1.07 16.79
CA SER A 97 -0.85 2.52 16.71
C SER A 97 -0.98 3.09 15.29
N THR A 98 -0.92 2.25 14.25
CA THR A 98 -1.08 2.67 12.85
C THR A 98 -2.51 3.03 12.48
N LEU A 99 -3.53 2.60 13.25
CA LEU A 99 -4.93 3.00 13.05
C LEU A 99 -5.10 4.53 13.11
N LYS A 100 -4.44 5.19 14.05
CA LYS A 100 -4.46 6.64 14.15
C LYS A 100 -3.83 7.30 12.91
N LYS A 101 -2.74 6.75 12.40
CA LYS A 101 -2.08 7.21 11.15
C LYS A 101 -3.04 7.05 9.96
N MET A 102 -3.76 5.93 9.85
CA MET A 102 -4.77 5.72 8.79
C MET A 102 -5.83 6.83 8.82
N VAL A 103 -6.44 7.09 9.98
CA VAL A 103 -7.42 8.17 10.15
C VAL A 103 -6.85 9.54 9.74
N ASN A 104 -5.62 9.85 10.16
CA ASN A 104 -4.97 11.12 9.82
C ASN A 104 -4.74 11.25 8.30
N ILE A 105 -4.28 10.20 7.63
CA ILE A 105 -4.05 10.18 6.17
C ILE A 105 -5.37 10.32 5.42
N VAL A 106 -6.42 9.58 5.81
CA VAL A 106 -7.77 9.71 5.23
C VAL A 106 -8.28 11.15 5.33
N GLN A 107 -8.08 11.79 6.47
CA GLN A 107 -8.48 13.20 6.65
C GLN A 107 -7.62 14.15 5.80
N MET A 108 -6.32 13.92 5.73
CA MET A 108 -5.36 14.73 4.98
C MET A 108 -5.65 14.70 3.46
N THR A 109 -6.09 13.57 2.94
CA THR A 109 -6.34 13.34 1.51
C THR A 109 -7.80 13.54 1.11
N LYS A 110 -8.64 14.01 2.02
CA LYS A 110 -10.08 14.20 1.77
C LYS A 110 -10.33 15.08 0.54
N GLY A 111 -11.12 14.56 -0.41
CA GLY A 111 -11.45 15.25 -1.66
C GLY A 111 -10.39 15.11 -2.76
N LYS A 112 -9.32 14.37 -2.53
CA LYS A 112 -8.34 13.96 -3.55
C LYS A 112 -8.70 12.58 -4.09
N ASN A 113 -8.31 12.29 -5.32
CA ASN A 113 -8.47 10.96 -5.93
C ASN A 113 -7.22 10.12 -5.64
N ILE A 114 -7.05 9.72 -4.39
CA ILE A 114 -5.91 8.93 -3.92
C ILE A 114 -6.48 7.70 -3.23
N THR A 115 -6.06 6.52 -3.66
CA THR A 115 -6.38 5.25 -2.99
C THR A 115 -5.52 5.08 -1.74
N ILE A 116 -6.12 4.70 -0.62
CA ILE A 116 -5.40 4.47 0.64
C ILE A 116 -5.48 2.98 0.98
N GLY A 117 -4.32 2.33 0.96
CA GLY A 117 -4.16 0.93 1.32
C GLY A 117 -3.42 0.71 2.64
N VAL A 118 -3.59 -0.47 3.21
CA VAL A 118 -2.81 -0.96 4.35
C VAL A 118 -2.25 -2.34 4.08
N ASP A 119 -0.98 -2.56 4.43
CA ASP A 119 -0.32 -3.86 4.37
C ASP A 119 0.33 -4.22 5.71
N GLY A 120 0.04 -5.44 6.17
CA GLY A 120 0.69 -6.05 7.32
C GLY A 120 -0.25 -6.45 8.45
N GLY A 121 -0.27 -7.76 8.79
CA GLY A 121 -0.96 -8.30 9.96
C GLY A 121 -2.49 -8.24 9.92
N VAL A 122 -3.09 -7.80 8.82
CA VAL A 122 -4.55 -7.76 8.67
C VAL A 122 -5.11 -9.19 8.61
N ASN A 123 -6.15 -9.44 9.41
CA ASN A 123 -6.84 -10.72 9.55
C ASN A 123 -8.28 -10.49 10.05
N LEU A 124 -9.04 -11.55 10.35
CA LEU A 124 -10.44 -11.44 10.80
C LEU A 124 -10.62 -10.60 12.09
N ASP A 125 -9.61 -10.60 12.98
CA ASP A 125 -9.72 -9.88 14.25
C ASP A 125 -9.48 -8.37 14.08
N THR A 126 -8.80 -7.95 12.99
CA THR A 126 -8.37 -6.56 12.79
C THR A 126 -9.07 -5.86 11.63
N ILE A 127 -9.60 -6.59 10.64
CA ILE A 127 -10.08 -6.02 9.37
C ILE A 127 -11.23 -5.02 9.55
N SER A 128 -12.17 -5.30 10.46
CA SER A 128 -13.31 -4.41 10.73
C SER A 128 -12.84 -3.05 11.29
N GLU A 129 -11.89 -3.08 12.25
CA GLU A 129 -11.32 -1.87 12.82
C GLU A 129 -10.50 -1.09 11.78
N VAL A 130 -9.76 -1.79 10.94
CA VAL A 130 -9.00 -1.20 9.84
C VAL A 130 -9.91 -0.45 8.87
N PHE A 131 -10.99 -1.06 8.36
CA PHE A 131 -11.94 -0.39 7.48
C PHE A 131 -12.72 0.75 8.17
N SER A 132 -12.93 0.68 9.48
CA SER A 132 -13.56 1.78 10.23
C SER A 132 -12.76 3.09 10.19
N THR A 133 -11.46 3.04 9.85
CA THR A 133 -10.61 4.23 9.67
C THR A 133 -10.90 5.00 8.38
N GLY A 134 -11.61 4.38 7.43
CA GLY A 134 -11.99 4.96 6.13
C GLY A 134 -10.97 4.72 5.01
N ILE A 135 -10.07 3.73 5.16
CA ILE A 135 -9.18 3.30 4.06
C ILE A 135 -9.96 2.53 2.98
N ASP A 136 -9.39 2.45 1.78
CA ASP A 136 -10.04 1.86 0.61
C ASP A 136 -9.68 0.38 0.41
N VAL A 137 -8.42 -0.02 0.72
CA VAL A 137 -7.86 -1.33 0.37
C VAL A 137 -7.10 -1.94 1.55
N THR A 138 -7.29 -3.26 1.76
CA THR A 138 -6.45 -4.06 2.69
C THR A 138 -5.71 -5.15 1.93
N ILE A 139 -4.40 -5.26 2.16
CA ILE A 139 -3.57 -6.34 1.64
C ILE A 139 -3.50 -7.45 2.69
N VAL A 140 -4.10 -8.60 2.37
CA VAL A 140 -4.19 -9.74 3.28
C VAL A 140 -3.40 -10.91 2.73
N GLY A 141 -2.19 -11.14 3.24
CA GLY A 141 -1.36 -12.29 2.89
C GLY A 141 -1.63 -13.48 3.81
N SER A 142 -0.87 -13.59 4.90
CA SER A 142 -0.96 -14.73 5.83
C SER A 142 -2.32 -14.91 6.49
N GLY A 143 -3.08 -13.83 6.70
CA GLY A 143 -4.44 -13.87 7.23
C GLY A 143 -5.42 -14.66 6.35
N LEU A 144 -5.17 -14.70 5.04
CA LEU A 144 -5.94 -15.48 4.06
C LEU A 144 -5.29 -16.84 3.80
N PHE A 145 -4.00 -16.86 3.40
CA PHE A 145 -3.36 -18.07 2.84
C PHE A 145 -2.92 -19.11 3.87
N LYS A 146 -2.91 -18.79 5.17
CA LYS A 146 -2.68 -19.78 6.25
C LYS A 146 -3.94 -20.53 6.68
N SER A 147 -5.10 -20.23 6.09
CA SER A 147 -6.34 -20.94 6.38
C SER A 147 -6.40 -22.28 5.64
N ASP A 148 -6.94 -23.31 6.28
CA ASP A 148 -7.21 -24.62 5.66
C ASP A 148 -8.29 -24.52 4.56
N ASN A 149 -9.16 -23.49 4.63
CA ASN A 149 -10.17 -23.20 3.62
C ASN A 149 -10.07 -21.73 3.18
N ILE A 150 -9.30 -21.49 2.13
CA ILE A 150 -9.05 -20.14 1.59
C ILE A 150 -10.35 -19.48 1.10
N SER A 151 -11.23 -20.24 0.42
CA SER A 151 -12.48 -19.69 -0.10
C SER A 151 -13.41 -19.22 1.01
N GLN A 152 -13.55 -19.99 2.09
CA GLN A 152 -14.35 -19.60 3.24
C GLN A 152 -13.70 -18.38 3.95
N ARG A 153 -12.38 -18.42 4.15
CA ARG A 153 -11.66 -17.32 4.78
C ARG A 153 -11.80 -16.01 4.01
N TYR A 154 -11.78 -16.07 2.68
CA TYR A 154 -12.04 -14.90 1.84
C TYR A 154 -13.44 -14.32 2.08
N GLN A 155 -14.48 -15.19 2.10
CA GLN A 155 -15.84 -14.74 2.38
C GLN A 155 -15.99 -14.15 3.79
N ASP A 156 -15.33 -14.76 4.79
CA ASP A 156 -15.35 -14.25 6.16
C ASP A 156 -14.71 -12.86 6.24
N LEU A 157 -13.58 -12.63 5.55
CA LEU A 157 -12.91 -11.33 5.47
C LEU A 157 -13.75 -10.27 4.75
N MET A 158 -14.49 -10.66 3.70
CA MET A 158 -15.36 -9.74 2.95
C MET A 158 -16.62 -9.34 3.73
N ASN A 159 -17.03 -10.12 4.73
CA ASN A 159 -18.23 -9.90 5.52
C ASN A 159 -17.93 -9.35 6.93
N ALA A 160 -16.67 -9.17 7.28
CA ALA A 160 -16.24 -8.64 8.58
C ALA A 160 -16.26 -7.10 8.54
#